data_ff9b5cf2c3a6ac7a0b4eed1b76c2681d
#
_entry.id   ff9b5cf2c3a6ac7a0b4eed1b76c2681d
#
_cell.length_a   1.000
_cell.length_b   1.000
_cell.length_c   1.000
_cell.angle_alpha   90.00
_cell.angle_beta   90.00
_cell.angle_gamma   90.00
#
_symmetry.space_group_name_H-M   'P 1'
#
loop_
_entity.id
_entity.type
_entity.pdbx_description
1 polymer ?
#
loop_
_entity_poly.entity_id
_entity_poly.type
_entity_poly.pdbx_seq_one_letter_code
_entity_poly.pdbx_strand_id
1 'polypeptide(L)'
;LAGKKIAIVGDLLHSRVARSNLWSFKAAGADVHLAGPPTLLPQEFQQYGAQLHWQLEPALDQADFVMTLRLQKERMSQHLIPSLREYHQQFGLTTERLKGCQPHVKVLHPGPVNRGVEISSELMDDPRLSLISQQVTNGVAVRMALLYLMSGGGKG
;
A
#
# COMPACT_ATOMS: atom_id res chain seq x y z
N LEU A 1 11.14 -0.60 -11.90
CA LEU A 1 11.18 -0.21 -10.47
C LEU A 1 12.51 -0.57 -9.80
N ALA A 2 13.52 -0.98 -10.58
CA ALA A 2 14.83 -1.35 -10.05
C ALA A 2 15.42 -0.23 -9.17
N GLY A 3 15.85 -0.59 -7.97
CA GLY A 3 16.42 0.33 -6.99
C GLY A 3 15.44 1.30 -6.31
N LYS A 4 14.12 1.16 -6.58
CA LYS A 4 13.10 1.97 -5.91
C LYS A 4 12.66 1.32 -4.61
N LYS A 5 12.58 2.09 -3.54
CA LYS A 5 12.03 1.64 -2.26
C LYS A 5 10.53 1.86 -2.22
N ILE A 6 9.79 0.80 -1.95
CA ILE A 6 8.32 0.81 -1.86
C ILE A 6 7.90 0.33 -0.48
N ALA A 7 7.22 1.19 0.27
CA ALA A 7 6.60 0.84 1.53
C ALA A 7 5.13 0.43 1.31
N ILE A 8 4.72 -0.73 1.82
CA ILE A 8 3.31 -1.15 1.88
C ILE A 8 2.91 -1.19 3.35
N VAL A 9 1.89 -0.41 3.71
CA VAL A 9 1.50 -0.15 5.10
C VAL A 9 0.08 -0.62 5.36
N GLY A 10 -0.14 -1.36 6.44
CA GLY A 10 -1.48 -1.61 6.95
C GLY A 10 -1.84 -3.06 7.24
N ASP A 11 -3.03 -3.49 6.81
CA ASP A 11 -3.53 -4.84 7.00
C ASP A 11 -2.97 -5.79 5.92
N LEU A 12 -1.77 -6.31 6.17
CA LEU A 12 -1.08 -7.21 5.25
C LEU A 12 -1.61 -8.64 5.35
N LEU A 13 -2.12 -9.02 6.52
CA LEU A 13 -2.65 -10.36 6.77
C LEU A 13 -3.83 -10.70 5.84
N HIS A 14 -4.80 -9.78 5.71
CA HIS A 14 -6.02 -10.00 4.96
C HIS A 14 -5.96 -9.47 3.51
N SER A 15 -4.86 -8.78 3.13
CA SER A 15 -4.76 -8.10 1.84
C SER A 15 -4.25 -9.01 0.72
N ARG A 16 -5.13 -9.32 -0.24
CA ARG A 16 -4.72 -9.94 -1.51
C ARG A 16 -3.87 -8.98 -2.36
N VAL A 17 -4.13 -7.69 -2.24
CA VAL A 17 -3.39 -6.64 -2.95
C VAL A 17 -1.93 -6.61 -2.48
N ALA A 18 -1.69 -6.68 -1.16
CA ALA A 18 -0.32 -6.76 -0.64
C ALA A 18 0.46 -7.92 -1.22
N ARG A 19 -0.15 -9.13 -1.25
CA ARG A 19 0.49 -10.34 -1.78
C ARG A 19 0.83 -10.21 -3.26
N SER A 20 -0.12 -9.77 -4.10
CA SER A 20 0.14 -9.64 -5.55
C SER A 20 1.14 -8.53 -5.85
N ASN A 21 1.10 -7.40 -5.11
CA ASN A 21 2.06 -6.32 -5.29
C ASN A 21 3.47 -6.70 -4.83
N LEU A 22 3.59 -7.48 -3.73
CA LEU A 22 4.89 -7.99 -3.30
C LEU A 22 5.60 -8.76 -4.43
N TRP A 23 4.89 -9.68 -5.09
CA TRP A 23 5.43 -10.42 -6.23
C TRP A 23 5.78 -9.50 -7.40
N SER A 24 4.88 -8.61 -7.79
CA SER A 24 5.07 -7.72 -8.92
C SER A 24 6.22 -6.74 -8.70
N PHE A 25 6.32 -6.15 -7.51
CA PHE A 25 7.37 -5.19 -7.18
C PHE A 25 8.74 -5.86 -7.07
N LYS A 26 8.82 -7.04 -6.46
CA LYS A 26 10.06 -7.81 -6.41
C LYS A 26 10.52 -8.23 -7.81
N ALA A 27 9.62 -8.71 -8.65
CA ALA A 27 9.93 -9.05 -10.04
C ALA A 27 10.41 -7.82 -10.85
N ALA A 28 9.92 -6.63 -10.53
CA ALA A 28 10.35 -5.37 -11.12
C ALA A 28 11.65 -4.79 -10.49
N GLY A 29 12.28 -5.51 -9.55
CA GLY A 29 13.55 -5.11 -8.92
C GLY A 29 13.42 -4.04 -7.83
N ALA A 30 12.22 -3.84 -7.27
CA ALA A 30 12.03 -2.91 -6.17
C ALA A 30 12.49 -3.48 -4.83
N ASP A 31 12.93 -2.61 -3.93
CA ASP A 31 13.15 -2.91 -2.53
C ASP A 31 11.82 -2.72 -1.77
N VAL A 32 11.26 -3.83 -1.25
CA VAL A 32 9.91 -3.83 -0.68
C VAL A 32 9.98 -3.90 0.84
N HIS A 33 9.40 -2.89 1.47
CA HIS A 33 9.25 -2.75 2.90
C HIS A 33 7.78 -2.87 3.30
N LEU A 34 7.47 -3.71 4.27
CA LEU A 34 6.12 -3.93 4.79
C LEU A 34 6.02 -3.40 6.21
N ALA A 35 5.02 -2.57 6.51
CA ALA A 35 4.81 -2.02 7.85
C ALA A 35 3.38 -2.23 8.34
N GLY A 36 3.24 -2.65 9.59
CA GLY A 36 1.93 -2.85 10.20
C GLY A 36 2.02 -3.38 11.62
N PRO A 37 0.89 -3.40 12.35
CA PRO A 37 0.81 -4.05 13.65
C PRO A 37 1.29 -5.51 13.58
N PRO A 38 1.96 -6.04 14.62
CA PRO A 38 2.42 -7.43 14.63
C PRO A 38 1.30 -8.44 14.35
N THR A 39 0.08 -8.15 14.76
CA THR A 39 -1.11 -8.97 14.52
C THR A 39 -1.58 -8.97 13.07
N LEU A 40 -1.17 -7.99 12.27
CA LEU A 40 -1.57 -7.81 10.87
C LEU A 40 -0.39 -7.95 9.88
N LEU A 41 0.80 -8.26 10.38
CA LEU A 41 2.03 -8.41 9.57
C LEU A 41 2.66 -9.79 9.81
N PRO A 42 2.26 -10.82 9.08
CA PRO A 42 2.83 -12.16 9.16
C PRO A 42 4.34 -12.18 8.86
N GLN A 43 5.12 -12.89 9.67
CA GLN A 43 6.57 -13.01 9.50
C GLN A 43 6.96 -13.76 8.21
N GLU A 44 6.08 -14.59 7.71
CA GLU A 44 6.27 -15.37 6.48
C GLU A 44 6.56 -14.50 5.25
N PHE A 45 6.18 -13.23 5.27
CA PHE A 45 6.51 -12.31 4.17
C PHE A 45 8.02 -12.09 3.98
N GLN A 46 8.85 -12.34 4.99
CA GLN A 46 10.31 -12.31 4.86
C GLN A 46 10.83 -13.33 3.84
N GLN A 47 10.19 -14.49 3.73
CA GLN A 47 10.57 -15.54 2.77
C GLN A 47 10.45 -15.10 1.32
N TYR A 48 9.64 -14.07 1.06
CA TYR A 48 9.48 -13.47 -0.27
C TYR A 48 10.43 -12.27 -0.49
N GLY A 49 11.40 -12.07 0.40
CA GLY A 49 12.42 -11.03 0.29
C GLY A 49 11.93 -9.62 0.65
N ALA A 50 10.83 -9.49 1.41
CA ALA A 50 10.39 -8.21 1.95
C ALA A 50 11.06 -7.93 3.30
N GLN A 51 11.30 -6.66 3.59
CA GLN A 51 11.72 -6.20 4.91
C GLN A 51 10.49 -5.85 5.75
N LEU A 52 10.40 -6.40 6.97
CA LEU A 52 9.26 -6.21 7.85
C LEU A 52 9.55 -5.18 8.94
N HIS A 53 8.58 -4.29 9.19
CA HIS A 53 8.67 -3.23 10.19
C HIS A 53 7.40 -3.19 11.04
N TRP A 54 7.56 -3.25 12.36
CA TRP A 54 6.47 -3.08 13.31
C TRP A 54 6.29 -1.63 13.77
N GLN A 55 7.07 -0.73 13.17
CA GLN A 55 6.97 0.72 13.28
C GLN A 55 6.92 1.31 11.87
N LEU A 56 6.25 2.44 11.72
CA LEU A 56 6.01 3.02 10.41
C LEU A 56 7.27 3.71 9.84
N GLU A 57 7.98 4.45 10.66
CA GLU A 57 9.06 5.35 10.28
C GLU A 57 10.20 4.64 9.51
N PRO A 58 10.69 3.45 9.94
CA PRO A 58 11.76 2.76 9.21
C PRO A 58 11.33 2.30 7.80
N ALA A 59 10.04 2.00 7.61
CA ALA A 59 9.52 1.66 6.29
C ALA A 59 9.43 2.88 5.37
N LEU A 60 9.09 4.05 5.93
CA LEU A 60 8.95 5.31 5.18
C LEU A 60 10.29 5.96 4.85
N ASP A 61 11.34 5.73 5.67
CA ASP A 61 12.64 6.35 5.46
C ASP A 61 13.14 6.13 4.03
N GLN A 62 13.37 7.24 3.30
CA GLN A 62 13.80 7.26 1.89
C GLN A 62 12.90 6.48 0.92
N ALA A 63 11.63 6.24 1.24
CA ALA A 63 10.70 5.58 0.33
C ALA A 63 10.38 6.45 -0.90
N ASP A 64 10.41 5.84 -2.10
CA ASP A 64 9.96 6.46 -3.35
C ASP A 64 8.44 6.40 -3.50
N PHE A 65 7.84 5.30 -3.02
CA PHE A 65 6.39 5.07 -3.07
C PHE A 65 5.91 4.52 -1.74
N VAL A 66 4.73 4.96 -1.33
CA VAL A 66 4.05 4.43 -0.15
C VAL A 66 2.64 3.98 -0.55
N MET A 67 2.36 2.70 -0.39
CA MET A 67 1.02 2.15 -0.58
C MET A 67 0.41 1.87 0.78
N THR A 68 -0.68 2.55 1.13
CA THR A 68 -1.44 2.19 2.32
C THR A 68 -2.61 1.29 1.97
N LEU A 69 -2.93 0.35 2.86
CA LEU A 69 -3.96 -0.65 2.67
C LEU A 69 -5.17 -0.35 3.54
N ARG A 70 -6.36 -0.69 3.03
CA ARG A 70 -7.58 -0.62 3.80
C ARG A 70 -7.53 -1.57 4.99
N LEU A 71 -7.90 -1.08 6.17
CA LEU A 71 -8.22 -1.91 7.33
C LEU A 71 -9.53 -2.66 7.08
N GLN A 72 -9.46 -3.98 6.96
CA GLN A 72 -10.61 -4.83 6.67
C GLN A 72 -11.33 -5.25 7.94
N LYS A 73 -12.03 -4.31 8.59
CA LYS A 73 -12.75 -4.52 9.86
C LYS A 73 -13.69 -5.72 9.82
N GLU A 74 -14.34 -5.93 8.69
CA GLU A 74 -15.27 -7.03 8.42
C GLU A 74 -14.63 -8.41 8.48
N ARG A 75 -13.30 -8.49 8.36
CA ARG A 75 -12.51 -9.74 8.42
C ARG A 75 -11.82 -9.95 9.76
N MET A 76 -11.90 -8.96 10.62
CA MET A 76 -11.32 -9.04 11.97
C MET A 76 -12.31 -9.70 12.91
N SER A 77 -12.35 -11.03 12.95
CA SER A 77 -13.15 -11.81 13.90
C SER A 77 -12.66 -11.71 15.35
N GLN A 78 -11.48 -11.13 15.57
CA GLN A 78 -10.84 -10.91 16.86
C GLN A 78 -10.35 -9.47 16.98
N HIS A 79 -10.04 -9.01 18.18
CA HIS A 79 -9.45 -7.69 18.46
C HIS A 79 -7.97 -7.66 18.02
N LEU A 80 -7.72 -7.64 16.70
CA LEU A 80 -6.38 -7.62 16.14
C LEU A 80 -5.69 -6.26 16.27
N ILE A 81 -6.48 -5.22 16.53
CA ILE A 81 -6.00 -3.86 16.83
C ILE A 81 -6.77 -3.31 18.04
N PRO A 82 -6.13 -2.54 18.93
CA PRO A 82 -6.79 -2.00 20.12
C PRO A 82 -7.92 -1.03 19.78
N SER A 83 -7.67 -0.09 18.86
CA SER A 83 -8.66 0.84 18.35
C SER A 83 -8.24 1.45 17.00
N LEU A 84 -9.20 2.02 16.26
CA LEU A 84 -8.90 2.74 15.01
C LEU A 84 -8.09 4.02 15.26
N ARG A 85 -8.32 4.68 16.39
CA ARG A 85 -7.57 5.87 16.78
C ARG A 85 -6.11 5.53 17.03
N GLU A 86 -5.83 4.46 17.75
CA GLU A 86 -4.49 3.99 18.04
C GLU A 86 -3.79 3.50 16.75
N TYR A 87 -4.51 2.78 15.90
CA TYR A 87 -4.00 2.41 14.59
C TYR A 87 -3.59 3.64 13.77
N HIS A 88 -4.44 4.67 13.71
CA HIS A 88 -4.11 5.92 13.01
C HIS A 88 -2.88 6.60 13.62
N GLN A 89 -2.78 6.62 14.94
CA GLN A 89 -1.63 7.20 15.63
C GLN A 89 -0.31 6.46 15.34
N GLN A 90 -0.34 5.17 15.08
CA GLN A 90 0.85 4.37 14.83
C GLN A 90 1.15 4.20 13.34
N PHE A 91 0.15 3.96 12.50
CA PHE A 91 0.29 3.58 11.11
C PHE A 91 -0.47 4.45 10.10
N GLY A 92 -1.28 5.40 10.55
CA GLY A 92 -1.99 6.32 9.66
C GLY A 92 -1.02 7.23 8.91
N LEU A 93 -1.13 7.34 7.59
CA LEU A 93 -0.30 8.22 6.79
C LEU A 93 -0.79 9.67 6.90
N THR A 94 0.14 10.58 7.13
CA THR A 94 -0.07 12.03 7.14
C THR A 94 1.05 12.71 6.35
N THR A 95 0.84 13.94 5.90
CA THR A 95 1.85 14.72 5.21
C THR A 95 3.13 14.87 6.04
N GLU A 96 2.99 15.04 7.35
CA GLU A 96 4.13 15.15 8.28
C GLU A 96 5.01 13.90 8.28
N ARG A 97 4.41 12.72 8.30
CA ARG A 97 5.14 11.45 8.29
C ARG A 97 5.89 11.16 7.00
N LEU A 98 5.43 11.73 5.89
CA LEU A 98 6.10 11.58 4.60
C LEU A 98 7.39 12.41 4.48
N LYS A 99 7.71 13.29 5.44
CA LYS A 99 8.94 14.10 5.40
C LYS A 99 10.24 13.26 5.40
N GLY A 100 10.20 12.04 5.93
CA GLY A 100 11.32 11.10 5.87
C GLY A 100 11.47 10.37 4.54
N CYS A 101 10.47 10.45 3.67
CA CYS A 101 10.50 9.83 2.34
C CYS A 101 11.32 10.66 1.34
N GLN A 102 11.50 10.12 0.14
CA GLN A 102 12.11 10.87 -0.97
C GLN A 102 11.25 12.11 -1.32
N PRO A 103 11.87 13.23 -1.77
CA PRO A 103 11.13 14.46 -2.12
C PRO A 103 10.06 14.27 -3.20
N HIS A 104 10.19 13.24 -4.02
CA HIS A 104 9.26 12.90 -5.11
C HIS A 104 8.27 11.79 -4.73
N VAL A 105 8.18 11.44 -3.44
CA VAL A 105 7.32 10.34 -2.95
C VAL A 105 5.89 10.46 -3.48
N LYS A 106 5.31 9.31 -3.83
CA LYS A 106 3.90 9.20 -4.23
C LYS A 106 3.17 8.21 -3.35
N VAL A 107 1.93 8.56 -3.00
CA VAL A 107 1.05 7.75 -2.17
C VAL A 107 0.01 7.05 -3.04
N LEU A 108 -0.17 5.76 -2.78
CA LEU A 108 -1.07 4.86 -3.45
C LEU A 108 -2.04 4.24 -2.45
N HIS A 109 -3.25 3.88 -2.91
CA HIS A 109 -4.22 3.11 -2.14
C HIS A 109 -5.13 2.34 -3.10
N PRO A 110 -5.34 1.04 -2.91
CA PRO A 110 -6.13 0.23 -3.84
C PRO A 110 -7.64 0.50 -3.77
N GLY A 111 -8.11 1.28 -2.79
CA GLY A 111 -9.52 1.55 -2.52
C GLY A 111 -10.28 0.34 -1.94
N PRO A 112 -11.47 0.59 -1.36
CA PRO A 112 -11.96 1.89 -0.88
C PRO A 112 -11.15 2.40 0.32
N VAL A 113 -11.11 3.72 0.52
CA VAL A 113 -10.31 4.38 1.56
C VAL A 113 -11.16 4.67 2.81
N ASN A 114 -10.65 4.37 4.01
CA ASN A 114 -11.21 4.86 5.26
C ASN A 114 -10.44 6.14 5.68
N ARG A 115 -10.96 7.30 5.28
CA ARG A 115 -10.36 8.61 5.62
C ARG A 115 -10.21 8.76 7.14
N GLY A 116 -9.08 9.29 7.58
CA GLY A 116 -8.77 9.47 9.00
C GLY A 116 -8.44 8.18 9.75
N VAL A 117 -8.30 7.06 9.06
CA VAL A 117 -7.85 5.79 9.63
C VAL A 117 -6.48 5.41 9.06
N GLU A 118 -6.40 4.92 7.83
CA GLU A 118 -5.13 4.57 7.18
C GLU A 118 -4.43 5.76 6.51
N ILE A 119 -5.17 6.84 6.21
CA ILE A 119 -4.65 8.06 5.58
C ILE A 119 -5.46 9.28 6.01
N SER A 120 -4.78 10.40 6.26
CA SER A 120 -5.46 11.67 6.53
C SER A 120 -6.16 12.20 5.26
N SER A 121 -7.27 12.94 5.46
CA SER A 121 -8.00 13.54 4.34
C SER A 121 -7.14 14.54 3.56
N GLU A 122 -6.33 15.32 4.27
CA GLU A 122 -5.41 16.29 3.68
C GLU A 122 -4.43 15.61 2.71
N LEU A 123 -3.77 14.53 3.15
CA LEU A 123 -2.81 13.81 2.32
C LEU A 123 -3.49 13.12 1.14
N MET A 124 -4.67 12.54 1.37
CA MET A 124 -5.43 11.87 0.30
C MET A 124 -5.81 12.82 -0.83
N ASP A 125 -6.12 14.06 -0.49
CA ASP A 125 -6.57 15.09 -1.45
C ASP A 125 -5.41 15.96 -1.99
N ASP A 126 -4.17 15.77 -1.56
CA ASP A 126 -3.00 16.50 -2.08
C ASP A 126 -2.61 15.98 -3.49
N PRO A 127 -2.82 16.77 -4.57
CA PRO A 127 -2.56 16.30 -5.93
C PRO A 127 -1.07 16.12 -6.23
N ARG A 128 -0.17 16.65 -5.39
CA ARG A 128 1.27 16.51 -5.56
C ARG A 128 1.78 15.18 -5.02
N LEU A 129 1.14 14.65 -3.98
CA LEU A 129 1.56 13.43 -3.27
C LEU A 129 0.70 12.23 -3.60
N SER A 130 -0.62 12.40 -3.70
CA SER A 130 -1.59 11.32 -3.88
C SER A 130 -1.80 10.97 -5.36
N LEU A 131 -1.59 9.71 -5.71
CA LEU A 131 -1.94 9.13 -7.00
C LEU A 131 -3.17 8.23 -6.94
N ILE A 132 -3.95 8.29 -5.85
CA ILE A 132 -5.03 7.34 -5.58
C ILE A 132 -6.10 7.35 -6.68
N SER A 133 -6.56 8.52 -7.09
CA SER A 133 -7.57 8.65 -8.17
C SER A 133 -7.02 8.17 -9.52
N GLN A 134 -5.77 8.52 -9.84
CA GLN A 134 -5.12 8.08 -11.07
C GLN A 134 -4.92 6.54 -11.08
N GLN A 135 -4.57 5.96 -9.94
CA GLN A 135 -4.43 4.52 -9.78
C GLN A 135 -5.75 3.79 -10.11
N VAL A 136 -6.88 4.30 -9.63
CA VAL A 136 -8.20 3.74 -9.94
C VAL A 136 -8.50 3.81 -11.43
N THR A 137 -8.30 4.96 -12.06
CA THR A 137 -8.52 5.15 -13.50
C THR A 137 -7.63 4.22 -14.33
N ASN A 138 -6.34 4.18 -14.04
CA ASN A 138 -5.40 3.30 -14.72
C ASN A 138 -5.74 1.81 -14.51
N GLY A 139 -6.20 1.44 -13.32
CA GLY A 139 -6.62 0.07 -13.01
C GLY A 139 -7.81 -0.39 -13.84
N VAL A 140 -8.75 0.50 -14.13
CA VAL A 140 -9.88 0.21 -15.04
C VAL A 140 -9.37 0.02 -16.48
N ALA A 141 -8.55 0.93 -16.97
CA ALA A 141 -7.99 0.86 -18.32
C ALA A 141 -7.19 -0.42 -18.57
N VAL A 142 -6.33 -0.80 -17.62
CA VAL A 142 -5.52 -2.04 -17.70
C VAL A 142 -6.42 -3.28 -17.73
N ARG A 143 -7.45 -3.34 -16.88
CA ARG A 143 -8.40 -4.47 -16.88
C ARG A 143 -9.16 -4.57 -18.19
N MET A 144 -9.62 -3.45 -18.75
CA MET A 144 -10.29 -3.41 -20.05
C MET A 144 -9.36 -3.95 -21.14
N ALA A 145 -8.10 -3.51 -21.18
CA ALA A 145 -7.12 -3.98 -22.15
C ALA A 145 -6.87 -5.50 -22.01
N LEU A 146 -6.72 -6.02 -20.80
CA LEU A 146 -6.53 -7.45 -20.57
C LEU A 146 -7.75 -8.27 -21.02
N LEU A 147 -8.96 -7.83 -20.70
CA LEU A 147 -10.20 -8.50 -21.15
C LEU A 147 -10.32 -8.50 -22.68
N TYR A 148 -10.00 -7.38 -23.31
CA TYR A 148 -10.02 -7.26 -24.77
C TYR A 148 -9.03 -8.24 -25.42
N LEU A 149 -7.79 -8.30 -24.95
CA LEU A 149 -6.78 -9.22 -25.47
C LEU A 149 -7.16 -10.70 -25.26
N MET A 150 -7.71 -11.02 -24.08
CA MET A 150 -8.13 -12.39 -23.75
C MET A 150 -9.37 -12.84 -24.53
N SER A 151 -10.26 -11.90 -24.91
CA SER A 151 -11.46 -12.20 -25.72
C SER A 151 -11.17 -12.33 -27.22
N GLY A 152 -9.91 -12.26 -27.66
CA GLY A 152 -9.53 -12.36 -29.06
C GLY A 152 -9.67 -11.08 -29.86
N GLY A 153 -9.83 -9.93 -29.21
CA GLY A 153 -9.97 -8.61 -29.83
C GLY A 153 -8.77 -8.07 -30.60
N GLY A 154 -7.81 -8.90 -30.92
CA GLY A 154 -6.67 -8.58 -31.78
C GLY A 154 -6.57 -9.47 -33.04
N LYS A 155 -7.62 -10.24 -33.35
CA LYS A 155 -7.69 -11.02 -34.59
C LYS A 155 -8.58 -10.26 -35.57
N GLY A 156 -8.02 -9.28 -36.22
CA GLY A 156 -8.51 -8.60 -37.41
C GLY A 156 -7.36 -8.42 -38.37
#